data_833195837ffe989b1bb302f762eacecf
#
_entry.id   833195837ffe989b1bb302f762eacecf
#
_cell.length_a   1.000
_cell.length_b   1.000
_cell.length_c   1.000
_cell.angle_alpha   90.00
_cell.angle_beta   90.00
_cell.angle_gamma   90.00
#
_symmetry.space_group_name_H-M   'P 1'
#
loop_
_entity.id
_entity.type
_entity.pdbx_description
1 polymer ?
#
loop_
_entity_poly.entity_id
_entity_poly.type
_entity_poly.pdbx_seq_one_letter_code
_entity_poly.pdbx_strand_id
1 'polypeptide(L)'
;QLPATNRTLRIAIHTATQSALLYSASDIEVLTPETLPLQKYLARLGPDALDDRVHWRDIAALLESPQFRRRTLAALYLDQGFVAGIGNYLRSEILFEARVNPFDRPCDLTRGQLGRLARATLDLTRQSLATAGITNKPSRVARARRAGLSRRHYRFAIFDRQGEACFGCKNPVQRLDVSGRRIYMCTTCQPPLRVNPQSEART
;
A
#
# COMPACT_ATOMS: atom_id res chain seq x y z
N GLN A 1 -19.57 4.92 -28.47
CA GLN A 1 -20.64 4.56 -27.51
C GLN A 1 -20.14 4.66 -26.09
N LEU A 2 -20.95 5.20 -25.16
CA LEU A 2 -20.65 5.21 -23.74
C LEU A 2 -20.74 3.76 -23.20
N PRO A 3 -19.85 3.36 -22.27
CA PRO A 3 -19.92 2.04 -21.63
C PRO A 3 -21.28 1.85 -20.93
N ALA A 4 -21.87 0.69 -21.05
CA ALA A 4 -23.07 0.32 -20.30
C ALA A 4 -22.71 0.21 -18.80
N THR A 5 -23.23 1.10 -17.97
CA THR A 5 -22.95 1.14 -16.53
C THR A 5 -24.08 1.84 -15.78
N ASN A 6 -24.34 1.39 -14.55
CA ASN A 6 -25.28 2.04 -13.62
C ASN A 6 -24.65 3.25 -12.89
N ARG A 7 -23.39 3.61 -13.21
CA ARG A 7 -22.70 4.74 -12.59
C ARG A 7 -23.06 6.04 -13.29
N THR A 8 -23.24 7.11 -12.53
CA THR A 8 -23.49 8.45 -13.08
C THR A 8 -22.23 9.02 -13.69
N LEU A 9 -22.27 9.38 -14.98
CA LEU A 9 -21.21 10.13 -15.65
C LEU A 9 -21.18 11.55 -15.08
N ARG A 10 -20.01 12.02 -14.66
CA ARG A 10 -19.81 13.32 -14.03
C ARG A 10 -19.04 14.28 -14.94
N ILE A 11 -17.98 13.80 -15.56
CA ILE A 11 -17.18 14.57 -16.54
C ILE A 11 -16.87 13.69 -17.75
N ALA A 12 -16.89 14.29 -18.93
CA ALA A 12 -16.36 13.72 -20.15
C ALA A 12 -15.40 14.70 -20.80
N ILE A 13 -14.18 14.28 -21.09
CA ILE A 13 -13.19 15.03 -21.86
C ILE A 13 -12.99 14.30 -23.16
N HIS A 14 -13.27 14.98 -24.27
CA HIS A 14 -13.17 14.40 -25.62
C HIS A 14 -11.97 14.99 -26.35
N THR A 15 -11.24 14.12 -27.05
CA THR A 15 -10.27 14.48 -28.07
C THR A 15 -10.77 14.04 -29.44
N ALA A 16 -10.02 14.28 -30.49
CA ALA A 16 -10.39 13.84 -31.83
C ALA A 16 -10.54 12.31 -31.96
N THR A 17 -9.83 11.53 -31.13
CA THR A 17 -9.77 10.06 -31.22
C THR A 17 -10.14 9.29 -29.97
N GLN A 18 -10.18 9.95 -28.81
CA GLN A 18 -10.38 9.31 -27.51
C GLN A 18 -11.27 10.15 -26.60
N SER A 19 -11.85 9.48 -25.60
CA SER A 19 -12.61 10.15 -24.55
C SER A 19 -12.21 9.61 -23.17
N ALA A 20 -11.93 10.53 -22.25
CA ALA A 20 -11.77 10.21 -20.83
C ALA A 20 -13.10 10.47 -20.12
N LEU A 21 -13.65 9.46 -19.44
CA LEU A 21 -14.94 9.51 -18.78
C LEU A 21 -14.78 9.28 -17.28
N LEU A 22 -15.22 10.24 -16.48
CA LEU A 22 -15.21 10.16 -15.01
C LEU A 22 -16.61 9.83 -14.49
N TYR A 23 -16.73 8.69 -13.81
CA TYR A 23 -17.98 8.24 -13.22
C TYR A 23 -17.93 8.30 -11.68
N SER A 24 -19.08 8.56 -11.06
CA SER A 24 -19.28 8.47 -9.59
C SER A 24 -18.34 9.36 -8.74
N ALA A 25 -17.77 10.42 -9.30
CA ALA A 25 -17.02 11.39 -8.53
C ALA A 25 -17.96 12.17 -7.61
N SER A 26 -17.65 12.22 -6.32
CA SER A 26 -18.43 12.96 -5.32
C SER A 26 -18.06 14.43 -5.28
N ASP A 27 -16.81 14.74 -5.58
CA ASP A 27 -16.26 16.09 -5.52
C ASP A 27 -15.44 16.39 -6.77
N ILE A 28 -15.67 17.56 -7.38
CA ILE A 28 -15.02 18.00 -8.61
C ILE A 28 -14.78 19.50 -8.50
N GLU A 29 -13.52 19.88 -8.56
CA GLU A 29 -13.09 21.29 -8.55
C GLU A 29 -12.33 21.61 -9.84
N VAL A 30 -12.54 22.80 -10.36
CA VAL A 30 -11.73 23.36 -11.45
C VAL A 30 -10.71 24.30 -10.84
N LEU A 31 -9.43 23.99 -11.02
CA LEU A 31 -8.33 24.72 -10.41
C LEU A 31 -7.46 25.34 -11.50
N THR A 32 -6.88 26.50 -11.22
CA THR A 32 -5.80 27.09 -12.01
C THR A 32 -4.44 26.64 -11.47
N PRO A 33 -3.33 26.80 -12.21
CA PRO A 33 -1.98 26.51 -11.69
C PRO A 33 -1.67 27.23 -10.38
N GLU A 34 -2.21 28.44 -10.18
CA GLU A 34 -1.99 29.25 -8.98
C GLU A 34 -2.79 28.73 -7.77
N THR A 35 -3.99 28.19 -7.99
CA THR A 35 -4.88 27.68 -6.93
C THR A 35 -4.64 26.21 -6.62
N LEU A 36 -4.03 25.45 -7.54
CA LEU A 36 -3.74 24.04 -7.37
C LEU A 36 -2.94 23.70 -6.10
N PRO A 37 -1.87 24.42 -5.72
CA PRO A 37 -1.13 24.16 -4.49
C PRO A 37 -1.93 24.43 -3.22
N LEU A 38 -3.01 25.23 -3.29
CA LEU A 38 -3.86 25.59 -2.16
C LEU A 38 -4.99 24.59 -1.92
N GLN A 39 -5.17 23.64 -2.83
CA GLN A 39 -6.21 22.62 -2.71
C GLN A 39 -5.95 21.73 -1.48
N LYS A 40 -6.93 21.68 -0.57
CA LYS A 40 -6.79 21.08 0.76
C LYS A 40 -6.36 19.61 0.75
N TYR A 41 -6.83 18.83 -0.23
CA TYR A 41 -6.44 17.43 -0.34
C TYR A 41 -4.97 17.31 -0.77
N LEU A 42 -4.57 18.04 -1.80
CA LEU A 42 -3.20 18.03 -2.32
C LEU A 42 -2.20 18.55 -1.28
N ALA A 43 -2.55 19.60 -0.55
CA ALA A 43 -1.71 20.17 0.51
C ALA A 43 -1.48 19.20 1.70
N ARG A 44 -2.29 18.16 1.85
CA ARG A 44 -2.16 17.15 2.92
C ARG A 44 -1.43 15.88 2.47
N LEU A 45 -1.12 15.74 1.19
CA LEU A 45 -0.41 14.56 0.71
C LEU A 45 0.99 14.50 1.31
N GLY A 46 1.34 13.32 1.77
CA GLY A 46 2.72 12.99 2.12
C GLY A 46 3.59 12.83 0.85
N PRO A 47 4.86 12.47 1.03
CA PRO A 47 5.76 12.24 -0.11
C PRO A 47 5.19 11.18 -1.04
N ASP A 48 5.32 11.40 -2.35
CA ASP A 48 4.95 10.42 -3.37
C ASP A 48 6.03 9.31 -3.41
N ALA A 49 5.64 8.06 -3.20
CA ALA A 49 6.55 6.92 -3.26
C ALA A 49 7.17 6.68 -4.66
N LEU A 50 6.63 7.32 -5.70
CA LEU A 50 7.15 7.26 -7.06
C LEU A 50 8.09 8.41 -7.41
N ASP A 51 8.19 9.45 -6.57
CA ASP A 51 9.16 10.53 -6.76
C ASP A 51 10.58 9.99 -6.52
N ASP A 52 11.44 10.09 -7.53
CA ASP A 52 12.84 9.59 -7.47
C ASP A 52 13.69 10.33 -6.41
N ARG A 53 13.28 11.52 -5.99
CA ARG A 53 13.91 12.29 -4.93
C ARG A 53 13.64 11.75 -3.54
N VAL A 54 12.57 10.93 -3.38
CA VAL A 54 12.20 10.31 -2.10
C VAL A 54 13.06 9.07 -1.85
N HIS A 55 13.84 9.11 -0.77
CA HIS A 55 14.68 8.01 -0.35
C HIS A 55 14.04 7.21 0.80
N TRP A 56 14.46 5.96 0.97
CA TRP A 56 13.94 5.12 2.06
C TRP A 56 14.20 5.73 3.46
N ARG A 57 15.25 6.55 3.61
CA ARG A 57 15.53 7.25 4.87
C ARG A 57 14.47 8.28 5.23
N ASP A 58 13.87 8.91 4.22
CA ASP A 58 12.79 9.88 4.42
C ASP A 58 11.54 9.17 4.93
N ILE A 59 11.23 8.01 4.35
CA ILE A 59 10.13 7.17 4.83
C ILE A 59 10.40 6.64 6.24
N ALA A 60 11.64 6.24 6.55
CA ALA A 60 12.02 5.80 7.89
C ALA A 60 11.86 6.94 8.93
N ALA A 61 12.30 8.16 8.59
CA ALA A 61 12.12 9.33 9.43
C ALA A 61 10.65 9.66 9.68
N LEU A 62 9.78 9.54 8.66
CA LEU A 62 8.34 9.70 8.82
C LEU A 62 7.75 8.66 9.77
N LEU A 63 8.15 7.39 9.66
CA LEU A 63 7.71 6.33 10.58
C LEU A 63 8.07 6.66 12.04
N GLU A 64 9.22 7.26 12.28
CA GLU A 64 9.68 7.64 13.63
C GLU A 64 9.09 8.98 14.12
N SER A 65 8.45 9.75 13.24
CA SER A 65 7.93 11.08 13.59
C SER A 65 6.82 11.01 14.65
N PRO A 66 6.68 12.04 15.51
CA PRO A 66 5.62 12.11 16.53
C PRO A 66 4.20 11.94 15.96
N GLN A 67 3.98 12.42 14.73
CA GLN A 67 2.69 12.37 14.05
C GLN A 67 2.26 10.94 13.71
N PHE A 68 3.20 10.05 13.37
CA PHE A 68 2.89 8.73 12.80
C PHE A 68 3.29 7.55 13.68
N ARG A 69 4.29 7.70 14.54
CA ARG A 69 4.93 6.61 15.28
C ARG A 69 4.01 5.78 16.17
N ARG A 70 2.87 6.31 16.61
CA ARG A 70 1.92 5.63 17.51
C ARG A 70 0.70 5.04 16.80
N ARG A 71 0.59 5.20 15.50
CA ARG A 71 -0.52 4.66 14.70
C ARG A 71 -0.20 3.23 14.26
N THR A 72 -1.21 2.35 14.20
CA THR A 72 -1.00 1.00 13.65
C THR A 72 -0.59 1.07 12.19
N LEU A 73 0.32 0.19 11.77
CA LEU A 73 0.80 0.14 10.38
C LEU A 73 -0.34 -0.08 9.38
N ALA A 74 -1.34 -0.89 9.77
CA ALA A 74 -2.52 -1.10 8.94
C ALA A 74 -3.30 0.19 8.62
N ALA A 75 -3.45 1.09 9.58
CA ALA A 75 -4.12 2.37 9.38
C ALA A 75 -3.19 3.38 8.69
N LEU A 76 -1.93 3.40 9.09
CA LEU A 76 -0.94 4.35 8.60
C LEU A 76 -0.72 4.24 7.09
N TYR A 77 -0.58 3.02 6.57
CA TYR A 77 -0.33 2.77 5.14
C TYR A 77 -1.55 3.00 4.22
N LEU A 78 -2.69 3.41 4.75
CA LEU A 78 -3.83 3.90 3.96
C LEU A 78 -3.96 5.43 4.00
N ASP A 79 -3.23 6.07 4.88
CA ASP A 79 -3.23 7.52 5.00
C ASP A 79 -2.35 8.14 3.92
N GLN A 80 -2.97 8.83 2.97
CA GLN A 80 -2.25 9.51 1.90
C GLN A 80 -1.38 10.67 2.42
N GLY A 81 -1.63 11.15 3.63
CA GLY A 81 -0.78 12.14 4.31
C GLY A 81 0.51 11.53 4.89
N PHE A 82 0.58 10.21 5.04
CA PHE A 82 1.82 9.53 5.41
C PHE A 82 2.71 9.31 4.18
N VAL A 83 2.22 8.53 3.21
CA VAL A 83 2.89 8.33 1.91
C VAL A 83 1.81 8.26 0.84
N ALA A 84 1.89 9.16 -0.13
CA ALA A 84 0.94 9.22 -1.23
C ALA A 84 1.10 8.03 -2.18
N GLY A 85 -0.02 7.61 -2.80
CA GLY A 85 -0.06 6.56 -3.81
C GLY A 85 -0.20 5.13 -3.28
N ILE A 86 -0.10 4.89 -1.97
CA ILE A 86 -0.24 3.55 -1.40
C ILE A 86 -1.71 3.22 -1.17
N GLY A 87 -2.17 2.16 -1.84
CA GLY A 87 -3.52 1.63 -1.69
C GLY A 87 -3.55 0.28 -0.98
N ASN A 88 -4.72 -0.33 -0.98
CA ASN A 88 -5.02 -1.51 -0.17
C ASN A 88 -4.12 -2.72 -0.45
N TYR A 89 -3.81 -3.00 -1.73
CA TYR A 89 -2.94 -4.14 -2.06
C TYR A 89 -1.48 -3.86 -1.70
N LEU A 90 -0.96 -2.68 -2.02
CA LEU A 90 0.41 -2.30 -1.66
C LEU A 90 0.64 -2.33 -0.16
N ARG A 91 -0.32 -1.87 0.65
CA ARG A 91 -0.27 -1.98 2.11
C ARG A 91 0.03 -3.42 2.56
N SER A 92 -0.75 -4.40 2.07
CA SER A 92 -0.57 -5.80 2.47
C SER A 92 0.78 -6.36 1.99
N GLU A 93 1.15 -6.07 0.75
CA GLU A 93 2.40 -6.53 0.13
C GLU A 93 3.65 -5.96 0.83
N ILE A 94 3.64 -4.65 1.13
CA ILE A 94 4.74 -3.96 1.81
C ILE A 94 4.96 -4.53 3.22
N LEU A 95 3.88 -4.65 4.01
CA LEU A 95 3.95 -5.18 5.36
C LEU A 95 4.41 -6.65 5.38
N PHE A 96 3.99 -7.44 4.40
CA PHE A 96 4.42 -8.82 4.24
C PHE A 96 5.90 -8.92 3.83
N GLU A 97 6.37 -8.14 2.87
CA GLU A 97 7.79 -8.14 2.46
C GLU A 97 8.71 -7.68 3.59
N ALA A 98 8.30 -6.67 4.36
CA ALA A 98 9.03 -6.20 5.52
C ALA A 98 8.98 -7.15 6.73
N ARG A 99 8.09 -8.15 6.72
CA ARG A 99 7.84 -9.10 7.82
C ARG A 99 7.46 -8.39 9.12
N VAL A 100 6.58 -7.41 9.04
CA VAL A 100 6.04 -6.69 10.19
C VAL A 100 4.54 -6.94 10.33
N ASN A 101 4.07 -7.01 11.57
CA ASN A 101 2.65 -7.23 11.82
C ASN A 101 1.88 -5.95 11.50
N PRO A 102 0.73 -6.02 10.81
CA PRO A 102 -0.09 -4.85 10.50
C PRO A 102 -0.60 -4.08 11.73
N PHE A 103 -0.70 -4.74 12.86
CA PHE A 103 -1.22 -4.14 14.11
C PHE A 103 -0.13 -3.54 14.99
N ASP A 104 1.14 -3.82 14.70
CA ASP A 104 2.26 -3.13 15.36
C ASP A 104 2.28 -1.64 14.96
N ARG A 105 2.93 -0.83 15.78
CA ARG A 105 3.13 0.60 15.56
C ARG A 105 4.61 0.85 15.24
N PRO A 106 4.95 1.89 14.47
CA PRO A 106 6.36 2.22 14.21
C PRO A 106 7.23 2.30 15.46
N CYS A 107 6.70 2.84 16.57
CA CYS A 107 7.43 2.94 17.84
C CYS A 107 7.75 1.58 18.50
N ASP A 108 7.07 0.52 18.10
CA ASP A 108 7.29 -0.82 18.63
C ASP A 108 8.37 -1.57 17.82
N LEU A 109 8.72 -1.05 16.62
CA LEU A 109 9.66 -1.68 15.70
C LEU A 109 11.10 -1.35 16.03
N THR A 110 12.00 -2.30 15.79
CA THR A 110 13.45 -2.03 15.80
C THR A 110 13.86 -1.18 14.59
N ARG A 111 14.99 -0.49 14.69
CA ARG A 111 15.56 0.29 13.55
C ARG A 111 15.75 -0.57 12.29
N GLY A 112 16.14 -1.83 12.46
CA GLY A 112 16.27 -2.77 11.33
C GLY A 112 14.93 -3.08 10.65
N GLN A 113 13.85 -3.23 11.43
CA GLN A 113 12.50 -3.40 10.89
C GLN A 113 11.98 -2.15 10.20
N LEU A 114 12.17 -0.96 10.79
CA LEU A 114 11.84 0.33 10.16
C LEU A 114 12.56 0.50 8.83
N GLY A 115 13.85 0.22 8.78
CA GLY A 115 14.63 0.30 7.55
C GLY A 115 14.19 -0.69 6.46
N ARG A 116 13.80 -1.93 6.82
CA ARG A 116 13.23 -2.88 5.86
C ARG A 116 11.87 -2.41 5.36
N LEU A 117 11.03 -1.92 6.26
CA LEU A 117 9.70 -1.42 5.94
C LEU A 117 9.77 -0.22 4.98
N ALA A 118 10.64 0.73 5.26
CA ALA A 118 10.85 1.91 4.43
C ALA A 118 11.35 1.55 3.02
N ARG A 119 12.30 0.61 2.90
CA ARG A 119 12.75 0.12 1.58
C ARG A 119 11.64 -0.61 0.84
N ALA A 120 10.95 -1.55 1.49
CA ALA A 120 9.84 -2.27 0.89
C ALA A 120 8.74 -1.33 0.38
N THR A 121 8.52 -0.19 1.04
CA THR A 121 7.56 0.84 0.62
C THR A 121 7.91 1.38 -0.76
N LEU A 122 9.13 1.82 -0.98
CA LEU A 122 9.56 2.37 -2.28
C LEU A 122 9.72 1.28 -3.34
N ASP A 123 10.39 0.18 -2.99
CA ASP A 123 10.72 -0.89 -3.93
C ASP A 123 9.46 -1.52 -4.54
N LEU A 124 8.48 -1.88 -3.70
CA LEU A 124 7.24 -2.50 -4.19
C LEU A 124 6.33 -1.51 -4.92
N THR A 125 6.32 -0.24 -4.53
CA THR A 125 5.54 0.78 -5.25
C THR A 125 6.12 0.99 -6.64
N ARG A 126 7.42 1.17 -6.78
CA ARG A 126 8.13 1.29 -8.06
C ARG A 126 8.02 0.03 -8.91
N GLN A 127 8.21 -1.15 -8.31
CA GLN A 127 7.99 -2.43 -9.00
C GLN A 127 6.55 -2.53 -9.51
N SER A 128 5.57 -2.17 -8.71
CA SER A 128 4.17 -2.22 -9.09
C SER A 128 3.87 -1.33 -10.30
N LEU A 129 4.41 -0.12 -10.36
CA LEU A 129 4.29 0.76 -11.53
C LEU A 129 4.94 0.11 -12.76
N ALA A 130 6.20 -0.31 -12.67
CA ALA A 130 6.96 -0.88 -13.77
C ALA A 130 6.38 -2.18 -14.35
N THR A 131 5.59 -2.91 -13.54
CA THR A 131 5.04 -4.23 -13.93
C THR A 131 3.52 -4.23 -14.08
N ALA A 132 2.90 -3.06 -14.14
CA ALA A 132 1.45 -2.88 -14.18
C ALA A 132 0.74 -3.62 -13.02
N GLY A 133 1.28 -3.53 -11.81
CA GLY A 133 0.67 -4.01 -10.57
C GLY A 133 1.07 -5.43 -10.15
N ILE A 134 2.22 -5.95 -10.58
CA ILE A 134 2.78 -7.20 -10.06
C ILE A 134 3.79 -6.88 -8.95
N THR A 135 3.52 -7.38 -7.74
CA THR A 135 4.36 -7.18 -6.55
C THR A 135 5.10 -8.44 -6.11
N ASN A 136 4.79 -9.59 -6.72
CA ASN A 136 5.47 -10.84 -6.40
C ASN A 136 6.92 -10.86 -6.94
N LYS A 137 7.75 -11.71 -6.34
CA LYS A 137 9.17 -11.85 -6.73
C LYS A 137 9.31 -12.27 -8.20
N PRO A 138 10.21 -11.65 -8.97
CA PRO A 138 10.39 -11.93 -10.40
C PRO A 138 10.60 -13.43 -10.71
N SER A 139 11.35 -14.13 -9.86
CA SER A 139 11.59 -15.57 -10.01
C SER A 139 10.30 -16.41 -9.88
N ARG A 140 9.39 -16.05 -9.01
CA ARG A 140 8.07 -16.70 -8.88
C ARG A 140 7.19 -16.41 -10.09
N VAL A 141 7.18 -15.15 -10.53
CA VAL A 141 6.44 -14.74 -11.73
C VAL A 141 6.91 -15.51 -12.95
N ALA A 142 8.22 -15.59 -13.18
CA ALA A 142 8.80 -16.33 -14.30
C ALA A 142 8.44 -17.83 -14.24
N ARG A 143 8.51 -18.45 -13.05
CA ARG A 143 8.12 -19.86 -12.88
C ARG A 143 6.64 -20.09 -13.17
N ALA A 144 5.77 -19.22 -12.65
CA ALA A 144 4.32 -19.33 -12.86
C ALA A 144 3.94 -19.14 -14.33
N ARG A 145 4.57 -18.20 -15.04
CA ARG A 145 4.37 -17.99 -16.47
C ARG A 145 4.81 -19.21 -17.30
N ARG A 146 5.96 -19.81 -16.97
CA ARG A 146 6.40 -21.06 -17.63
C ARG A 146 5.45 -22.23 -17.38
N ALA A 147 4.77 -22.25 -16.22
CA ALA A 147 3.75 -23.25 -15.90
C ALA A 147 2.36 -22.91 -16.49
N GLY A 148 2.24 -21.89 -17.35
CA GLY A 148 0.98 -21.49 -17.97
C GLY A 148 -0.06 -20.90 -17.02
N LEU A 149 0.34 -20.50 -15.81
CA LEU A 149 -0.59 -19.96 -14.83
C LEU A 149 -1.04 -18.53 -15.22
N SER A 150 -2.30 -18.23 -14.97
CA SER A 150 -2.86 -16.90 -15.22
C SER A 150 -2.28 -15.85 -14.26
N ARG A 151 -2.37 -14.57 -14.65
CA ARG A 151 -1.88 -13.43 -13.86
C ARG A 151 -2.35 -13.43 -12.40
N ARG A 152 -3.57 -13.89 -12.13
CA ARG A 152 -4.13 -13.99 -10.78
C ARG A 152 -3.23 -14.78 -9.82
N HIS A 153 -2.60 -15.87 -10.28
CA HIS A 153 -1.79 -16.77 -9.45
C HIS A 153 -0.40 -16.23 -9.12
N TYR A 154 0.09 -15.23 -9.86
CA TYR A 154 1.44 -14.71 -9.64
C TYR A 154 1.52 -13.20 -9.41
N ARG A 155 0.40 -12.49 -9.51
CA ARG A 155 0.39 -11.03 -9.37
C ARG A 155 0.90 -10.57 -8.00
N PHE A 156 0.41 -11.18 -6.92
CA PHE A 156 0.63 -10.78 -5.55
C PHE A 156 1.36 -11.84 -4.73
N ALA A 157 2.13 -11.40 -3.71
CA ALA A 157 2.77 -12.29 -2.77
C ALA A 157 1.84 -12.70 -1.61
N ILE A 158 0.95 -11.79 -1.18
CA ILE A 158 0.02 -12.01 -0.05
C ILE A 158 -1.40 -11.53 -0.33
N PHE A 159 -1.58 -10.40 -1.04
CA PHE A 159 -2.89 -9.80 -1.28
C PHE A 159 -3.77 -10.73 -2.12
N ASP A 160 -5.08 -10.79 -1.79
CA ASP A 160 -6.11 -11.61 -2.46
C ASP A 160 -5.80 -13.13 -2.48
N ARG A 161 -5.03 -13.62 -1.49
CA ARG A 161 -4.62 -15.02 -1.38
C ARG A 161 -5.12 -15.69 -0.11
N GLN A 162 -6.28 -15.28 0.41
CA GLN A 162 -6.90 -15.90 1.59
C GLN A 162 -7.00 -17.43 1.45
N GLY A 163 -6.52 -18.17 2.46
CA GLY A 163 -6.55 -19.62 2.50
C GLY A 163 -5.44 -20.30 1.70
N GLU A 164 -4.77 -19.59 0.78
CA GLU A 164 -3.66 -20.15 0.02
C GLU A 164 -2.39 -20.27 0.88
N ALA A 165 -1.52 -21.23 0.52
CA ALA A 165 -0.23 -21.40 1.19
C ALA A 165 0.66 -20.17 1.05
N CYS A 166 1.13 -19.61 2.17
CA CYS A 166 2.12 -18.54 2.18
C CYS A 166 3.39 -18.96 1.43
N PHE A 167 3.91 -18.08 0.61
CA PHE A 167 5.14 -18.37 -0.12
C PHE A 167 6.38 -18.50 0.78
N GLY A 168 6.34 -17.95 1.99
CA GLY A 168 7.45 -18.01 2.95
C GLY A 168 7.45 -19.27 3.81
N CYS A 169 6.32 -19.59 4.47
CA CYS A 169 6.24 -20.64 5.49
C CYS A 169 5.21 -21.72 5.21
N LYS A 170 4.45 -21.65 4.13
CA LYS A 170 3.39 -22.58 3.72
C LYS A 170 2.10 -22.52 4.56
N ASN A 171 2.07 -21.84 5.70
CA ASN A 171 0.85 -21.65 6.47
C ASN A 171 -0.18 -20.83 5.67
N PRO A 172 -1.48 -20.98 5.91
CA PRO A 172 -2.51 -20.29 5.17
C PRO A 172 -2.45 -18.77 5.39
N VAL A 173 -2.64 -18.03 4.31
CA VAL A 173 -2.80 -16.57 4.34
C VAL A 173 -4.14 -16.22 4.97
N GLN A 174 -4.14 -15.28 5.91
CA GLN A 174 -5.34 -14.75 6.53
C GLN A 174 -5.78 -13.45 5.88
N ARG A 175 -7.10 -13.25 5.83
CA ARG A 175 -7.75 -11.99 5.49
C ARG A 175 -8.46 -11.44 6.72
N LEU A 176 -8.24 -10.19 7.02
CA LEU A 176 -8.89 -9.46 8.10
C LEU A 176 -9.53 -8.19 7.54
N ASP A 177 -10.59 -7.73 8.17
CA ASP A 177 -11.22 -6.45 7.85
C ASP A 177 -10.81 -5.41 8.90
N VAL A 178 -10.12 -4.36 8.47
CA VAL A 178 -9.62 -3.28 9.34
C VAL A 178 -10.10 -1.95 8.80
N SER A 179 -10.91 -1.25 9.58
CA SER A 179 -11.49 0.05 9.20
C SER A 179 -12.21 0.02 7.83
N GLY A 180 -13.02 -1.02 7.60
CA GLY A 180 -13.78 -1.21 6.36
C GLY A 180 -12.95 -1.62 5.15
N ARG A 181 -11.68 -1.95 5.33
CA ARG A 181 -10.78 -2.38 4.25
C ARG A 181 -10.09 -3.70 4.56
N ARG A 182 -10.04 -4.58 3.56
CA ARG A 182 -9.41 -5.90 3.68
C ARG A 182 -7.90 -5.77 3.77
N ILE A 183 -7.28 -6.46 4.72
CA ILE A 183 -5.84 -6.67 4.79
C ILE A 183 -5.53 -8.15 4.74
N TYR A 184 -4.43 -8.51 4.08
CA TYR A 184 -3.98 -9.89 3.98
C TYR A 184 -2.62 -10.02 4.66
N MET A 185 -2.45 -11.07 5.46
CA MET A 185 -1.22 -11.31 6.20
C MET A 185 -0.96 -12.80 6.42
N CYS A 186 0.27 -13.14 6.75
CA CYS A 186 0.65 -14.44 7.26
C CYS A 186 1.10 -14.29 8.73
N THR A 187 0.34 -14.82 9.67
CA THR A 187 0.63 -14.66 11.10
C THR A 187 1.96 -15.26 11.54
N THR A 188 2.44 -16.28 10.82
CA THR A 188 3.75 -16.90 11.08
C THR A 188 4.92 -16.03 10.57
N CYS A 189 4.79 -15.42 9.37
CA CYS A 189 5.84 -14.56 8.80
C CYS A 189 5.80 -13.14 9.36
N GLN A 190 4.67 -12.74 9.93
CA GLN A 190 4.40 -11.42 10.49
C GLN A 190 3.85 -11.59 11.94
N PRO A 191 4.64 -12.22 12.85
CA PRO A 191 4.17 -12.38 14.22
C PRO A 191 4.02 -11.01 14.88
N PRO A 192 3.05 -10.84 15.79
CA PRO A 192 2.98 -9.63 16.60
C PRO A 192 4.25 -9.49 17.44
N LEU A 193 4.71 -8.28 17.60
CA LEU A 193 5.79 -8.00 18.57
C LEU A 193 5.25 -8.37 19.95
N ARG A 194 6.00 -9.19 20.69
CA ARG A 194 5.66 -9.48 22.09
C ARG A 194 5.74 -8.17 22.85
N VAL A 195 4.61 -7.68 23.35
CA VAL A 195 4.60 -6.57 24.30
C VAL A 195 5.42 -7.05 25.50
N ASN A 196 6.58 -6.42 25.72
CA ASN A 196 7.36 -6.68 26.92
C ASN A 196 6.56 -6.08 28.09
N PRO A 197 6.04 -6.89 29.06
CA PRO A 197 5.20 -6.38 30.13
C PRO A 197 5.86 -5.33 31.03
N GLN A 198 7.18 -5.13 30.87
CA GLN A 198 7.96 -4.19 31.68
C GLN A 198 7.94 -2.72 31.18
N SER A 199 7.29 -2.42 30.04
CA SER A 199 7.22 -1.04 29.56
C SER A 199 6.05 -0.21 30.11
N GLU A 200 5.09 -0.84 30.80
CA GLU A 200 3.93 -0.15 31.42
C GLU A 200 4.18 0.33 32.86
N ALA A 201 5.34 0.01 33.44
CA ALA A 201 5.67 0.38 34.84
C ALA A 201 6.46 1.69 34.96
N ARG A 202 6.52 2.55 33.92
CA ARG A 202 7.16 3.87 33.97
C ARG A 202 6.20 4.94 33.43
N THR A 203 5.17 5.19 34.16
CA THR A 203 4.38 6.45 34.13
C THR A 203 4.23 6.99 35.53
#